data_73e26ecc02b53884747402dd9eef55fb
#
_entry.id   73e26ecc02b53884747402dd9eef55fb
#
_cell.length_a   1.000
_cell.length_b   1.000
_cell.length_c   1.000
_cell.angle_alpha   90.00
_cell.angle_beta   90.00
_cell.angle_gamma   90.00
#
_symmetry.space_group_name_H-M   'P 1'
#
loop_
_entity.id
_entity.type
_entity.pdbx_description
1 polymer ?
#
loop_
_entity_poly.entity_id
_entity_poly.type
_entity_poly.pdbx_seq_one_letter_code
_entity_poly.pdbx_strand_id
1 'polypeptide(L)'
;LCAMSTHQGFVTPDKENRQRNVDLTIGQIEICAQLGIPAMRVNTGRWGTSGSFDELMANKGIEPPLPGYTEEDAFSWVIEAFEKCLPVAAKNGVVMGLENHWGLGLTAKSVLRIVDAIDSPWLQVILDTGNFLEKRYEQLEEMAARAFFVQAKTYYGGGQWYELDIDYPRIAKMLHAHDYHGWISLEFEGMEDYRTAIPK
;
A
#
# COMPACT_ATOMS: atom_id res chain seq x y z
N LEU A 1 11.55 9.41 12.50
CA LEU A 1 10.86 8.41 11.66
C LEU A 1 9.50 8.97 11.25
N CYS A 2 9.14 8.91 9.96
CA CYS A 2 7.88 9.45 9.43
C CYS A 2 6.81 8.38 9.24
N ALA A 3 7.20 7.12 8.98
CA ALA A 3 6.29 5.99 8.86
C ALA A 3 6.98 4.67 9.21
N MET A 4 6.17 3.67 9.56
CA MET A 4 6.57 2.27 9.70
C MET A 4 5.95 1.47 8.56
N SER A 5 6.72 0.61 7.90
CA SER A 5 6.21 -0.28 6.84
C SER A 5 5.84 -1.64 7.41
N THR A 6 4.59 -2.06 7.17
CA THR A 6 4.07 -3.35 7.63
C THR A 6 3.27 -4.06 6.52
N HIS A 7 3.02 -5.35 6.71
CA HIS A 7 2.22 -6.16 5.78
C HIS A 7 1.08 -6.82 6.53
N GLN A 8 -0.13 -6.79 5.95
CA GLN A 8 -1.33 -7.41 6.47
C GLN A 8 -1.78 -8.56 5.56
N GLY A 9 -2.53 -9.51 6.13
CA GLY A 9 -3.06 -10.68 5.42
C GLY A 9 -4.57 -10.83 5.64
N PHE A 10 -5.37 -9.84 5.22
CA PHE A 10 -6.83 -9.85 5.46
C PHE A 10 -7.61 -10.61 4.38
N VAL A 11 -7.03 -10.79 3.17
CA VAL A 11 -7.68 -11.51 2.06
C VAL A 11 -7.60 -13.02 2.28
N THR A 12 -8.43 -13.54 3.18
CA THR A 12 -8.54 -14.95 3.50
C THR A 12 -9.92 -15.28 4.07
N PRO A 13 -10.53 -16.44 3.74
CA PRO A 13 -11.78 -16.89 4.34
C PRO A 13 -11.63 -17.35 5.81
N ASP A 14 -10.40 -17.62 6.26
CA ASP A 14 -10.12 -18.02 7.64
C ASP A 14 -10.28 -16.84 8.59
N LYS A 15 -11.40 -16.85 9.34
CA LYS A 15 -11.76 -15.80 10.30
C LYS A 15 -10.75 -15.66 11.44
N GLU A 16 -10.16 -16.77 11.90
CA GLU A 16 -9.18 -16.74 12.98
C GLU A 16 -7.88 -16.12 12.48
N ASN A 17 -7.48 -16.45 11.25
CA ASN A 17 -6.32 -15.82 10.62
C ASN A 17 -6.55 -14.30 10.42
N ARG A 18 -7.71 -13.89 9.94
CA ARG A 18 -8.02 -12.45 9.85
C ARG A 18 -7.96 -11.76 11.20
N GLN A 19 -8.52 -12.38 12.25
CA GLN A 19 -8.46 -11.79 13.59
C GLN A 19 -7.02 -11.68 14.10
N ARG A 20 -6.18 -12.71 13.91
CA ARG A 20 -4.73 -12.62 14.24
C ARG A 20 -4.04 -11.47 13.51
N ASN A 21 -4.37 -11.23 12.24
CA ASN A 21 -3.82 -10.10 11.48
C ASN A 21 -4.33 -8.74 12.00
N VAL A 22 -5.59 -8.65 12.44
CA VAL A 22 -6.13 -7.46 13.11
C VAL A 22 -5.37 -7.19 14.42
N ASP A 23 -5.23 -8.20 15.27
CA ASP A 23 -4.53 -8.08 16.56
C ASP A 23 -3.06 -7.67 16.37
N LEU A 24 -2.39 -8.24 15.37
CA LEU A 24 -1.03 -7.85 14.99
C LEU A 24 -0.97 -6.39 14.53
N THR A 25 -1.90 -5.97 13.69
CA THR A 25 -1.97 -4.59 13.18
C THR A 25 -2.20 -3.60 14.31
N ILE A 26 -3.08 -3.92 15.25
CA ILE A 26 -3.31 -3.13 16.47
C ILE A 26 -2.02 -2.99 17.29
N GLY A 27 -1.31 -4.09 17.53
CA GLY A 27 -0.02 -4.05 18.24
C GLY A 27 1.03 -3.21 17.51
N GLN A 28 1.06 -3.22 16.17
CA GLN A 28 1.94 -2.39 15.36
C GLN A 28 1.58 -0.90 15.45
N ILE A 29 0.30 -0.55 15.51
CA ILE A 29 -0.16 0.84 15.76
C ILE A 29 0.33 1.32 17.13
N GLU A 30 0.22 0.50 18.16
CA GLU A 30 0.69 0.84 19.51
C GLU A 30 2.22 1.01 19.55
N ILE A 31 2.98 0.20 18.80
CA ILE A 31 4.44 0.35 18.66
C ILE A 31 4.76 1.67 17.96
N CYS A 32 4.05 2.03 16.88
CA CYS A 32 4.21 3.33 16.21
C CYS A 32 4.04 4.48 17.21
N ALA A 33 2.98 4.46 18.01
CA ALA A 33 2.72 5.47 19.02
C ALA A 33 3.84 5.57 20.07
N GLN A 34 4.33 4.43 20.58
CA GLN A 34 5.43 4.39 21.56
C GLN A 34 6.74 4.95 20.99
N LEU A 35 6.99 4.76 19.70
CA LEU A 35 8.17 5.26 19.01
C LEU A 35 8.01 6.68 18.46
N GLY A 36 6.84 7.30 18.63
CA GLY A 36 6.51 8.64 18.08
C GLY A 36 6.42 8.65 16.55
N ILE A 37 6.08 7.51 15.93
CA ILE A 37 5.91 7.37 14.48
C ILE A 37 4.45 7.70 14.14
N PRO A 38 4.18 8.76 13.34
CA PRO A 38 2.81 9.25 13.12
C PRO A 38 2.01 8.45 12.11
N ALA A 39 2.66 7.60 11.31
CA ALA A 39 2.02 6.88 10.23
C ALA A 39 2.50 5.43 10.11
N MET A 40 1.63 4.56 9.62
CA MET A 40 1.95 3.17 9.35
C MET A 40 1.42 2.77 7.98
N ARG A 41 2.31 2.28 7.10
CA ARG A 41 1.89 1.67 5.85
C ARG A 41 1.13 0.38 6.12
N VAL A 42 -0.01 0.22 5.48
CA VAL A 42 -0.81 -1.00 5.49
C VAL A 42 -1.15 -1.43 4.06
N ASN A 43 -1.42 -2.72 3.88
CA ASN A 43 -1.95 -3.28 2.63
C ASN A 43 -3.09 -4.28 2.90
N THR A 44 -3.72 -4.79 1.85
CA THR A 44 -4.89 -5.66 1.97
C THR A 44 -4.52 -7.12 2.26
N GLY A 45 -3.28 -7.51 1.93
CA GLY A 45 -2.97 -8.89 1.66
C GLY A 45 -3.46 -9.34 0.28
N ARG A 46 -3.25 -10.59 -0.06
CA ARG A 46 -3.57 -11.16 -1.36
C ARG A 46 -4.16 -12.57 -1.22
N TRP A 47 -4.74 -13.11 -2.31
CA TRP A 47 -5.37 -14.44 -2.31
C TRP A 47 -4.39 -15.57 -2.01
N GLY A 48 -3.11 -15.44 -2.38
CA GLY A 48 -2.10 -16.47 -2.19
C GLY A 48 -2.31 -17.69 -3.09
N THR A 49 -2.94 -17.49 -4.24
CA THR A 49 -3.21 -18.56 -5.22
C THR A 49 -2.07 -18.77 -6.24
N SER A 50 -1.10 -17.85 -6.29
CA SER A 50 0.14 -18.04 -7.05
C SER A 50 1.05 -19.04 -6.34
N GLY A 51 1.65 -19.98 -7.10
CA GLY A 51 2.51 -21.01 -6.56
C GLY A 51 3.90 -20.53 -6.11
N SER A 52 4.31 -19.33 -6.60
CA SER A 52 5.57 -18.68 -6.22
C SER A 52 5.47 -17.17 -6.38
N PHE A 53 6.45 -16.46 -5.82
CA PHE A 53 6.53 -15.00 -6.01
C PHE A 53 6.90 -14.63 -7.46
N ASP A 54 7.73 -15.44 -8.13
CA ASP A 54 8.06 -15.25 -9.55
C ASP A 54 6.83 -15.38 -10.45
N GLU A 55 5.95 -16.36 -10.16
CA GLU A 55 4.67 -16.50 -10.86
C GLU A 55 3.77 -15.28 -10.62
N LEU A 56 3.67 -14.80 -9.39
CA LEU A 56 2.92 -13.58 -9.06
C LEU A 56 3.42 -12.38 -9.87
N MET A 57 4.75 -12.20 -9.94
CA MET A 57 5.35 -11.10 -10.72
C MET A 57 5.15 -11.28 -12.22
N ALA A 58 5.29 -12.50 -12.75
CA ALA A 58 4.99 -12.80 -14.15
C ALA A 58 3.53 -12.47 -14.53
N ASN A 59 2.60 -12.64 -13.59
CA ASN A 59 1.20 -12.29 -13.71
C ASN A 59 0.89 -10.84 -13.27
N LYS A 60 1.89 -9.98 -13.12
CA LYS A 60 1.75 -8.57 -12.73
C LYS A 60 0.99 -8.36 -11.41
N GLY A 61 1.15 -9.26 -10.46
CA GLY A 61 0.48 -9.23 -9.17
C GLY A 61 -0.98 -9.71 -9.17
N ILE A 62 -1.50 -10.17 -10.31
CA ILE A 62 -2.88 -10.64 -10.44
C ILE A 62 -2.97 -12.08 -9.95
N GLU A 63 -3.90 -12.33 -9.01
CA GLU A 63 -4.24 -13.65 -8.50
C GLU A 63 -5.74 -13.90 -8.62
N PRO A 64 -6.19 -15.07 -9.08
CA PRO A 64 -7.60 -15.42 -9.05
C PRO A 64 -8.08 -15.59 -7.60
N PRO A 65 -9.35 -15.29 -7.31
CA PRO A 65 -9.94 -15.62 -6.03
C PRO A 65 -9.82 -17.11 -5.68
N LEU A 66 -9.79 -17.42 -4.39
CA LEU A 66 -9.89 -18.80 -3.92
C LEU A 66 -11.22 -19.42 -4.37
N PRO A 67 -11.26 -20.73 -4.71
CA PRO A 67 -12.48 -21.42 -5.12
C PRO A 67 -13.63 -21.23 -4.10
N GLY A 68 -14.79 -20.80 -4.58
CA GLY A 68 -15.99 -20.57 -3.77
C GLY A 68 -16.08 -19.16 -3.15
N TYR A 69 -15.13 -18.28 -3.42
CA TYR A 69 -15.11 -16.89 -2.96
C TYR A 69 -15.02 -15.92 -4.13
N THR A 70 -15.39 -14.67 -3.86
CA THR A 70 -15.41 -13.57 -4.82
C THR A 70 -14.52 -12.42 -4.36
N GLU A 71 -14.23 -11.50 -5.26
CA GLU A 71 -13.53 -10.27 -4.91
C GLU A 71 -14.34 -9.42 -3.90
N GLU A 72 -15.68 -9.46 -3.97
CA GLU A 72 -16.56 -8.79 -3.00
C GLU A 72 -16.41 -9.32 -1.58
N ASP A 73 -16.20 -10.64 -1.43
CA ASP A 73 -15.90 -11.23 -0.12
C ASP A 73 -14.59 -10.64 0.43
N ALA A 74 -13.55 -10.55 -0.42
CA ALA A 74 -12.26 -9.99 -0.01
C ALA A 74 -12.37 -8.51 0.38
N PHE A 75 -13.11 -7.69 -0.37
CA PHE A 75 -13.36 -6.30 0.01
C PHE A 75 -14.06 -6.21 1.37
N SER A 76 -15.08 -7.02 1.59
CA SER A 76 -15.81 -7.05 2.87
C SER A 76 -14.88 -7.40 4.03
N TRP A 77 -14.02 -8.41 3.86
CA TRP A 77 -13.06 -8.83 4.90
C TRP A 77 -12.02 -7.76 5.22
N VAL A 78 -11.51 -7.08 4.21
CA VAL A 78 -10.49 -6.02 4.37
C VAL A 78 -11.09 -4.80 5.06
N ILE A 79 -12.28 -4.36 4.64
CA ILE A 79 -12.98 -3.23 5.25
C ILE A 79 -13.28 -3.53 6.72
N GLU A 80 -13.89 -4.69 7.03
CA GLU A 80 -14.14 -5.12 8.41
C GLU A 80 -12.87 -5.16 9.27
N ALA A 81 -11.76 -5.62 8.72
CA ALA A 81 -10.49 -5.70 9.44
C ALA A 81 -9.93 -4.30 9.76
N PHE A 82 -9.96 -3.37 8.79
CA PHE A 82 -9.53 -1.99 9.04
C PHE A 82 -10.44 -1.27 10.04
N GLU A 83 -11.76 -1.44 9.94
CA GLU A 83 -12.72 -0.87 10.89
C GLU A 83 -12.41 -1.27 12.34
N LYS A 84 -11.96 -2.50 12.57
CA LYS A 84 -11.53 -2.97 13.91
C LYS A 84 -10.24 -2.28 14.39
N CYS A 85 -9.37 -1.87 13.48
CA CYS A 85 -8.11 -1.18 13.80
C CYS A 85 -8.31 0.33 14.06
N LEU A 86 -9.30 0.96 13.43
CA LEU A 86 -9.54 2.41 13.47
C LEU A 86 -9.61 3.00 14.89
N PRO A 87 -10.34 2.42 15.87
CA PRO A 87 -10.41 3.01 17.21
C PRO A 87 -9.04 3.12 17.89
N VAL A 88 -8.15 2.14 17.62
CA VAL A 88 -6.80 2.13 18.19
C VAL A 88 -5.91 3.13 17.46
N ALA A 89 -6.02 3.23 16.13
CA ALA A 89 -5.33 4.23 15.33
C ALA A 89 -5.71 5.65 15.78
N ALA A 90 -7.01 5.94 15.92
CA ALA A 90 -7.53 7.21 16.39
C ALA A 90 -7.05 7.56 17.81
N LYS A 91 -7.13 6.60 18.75
CA LYS A 91 -6.68 6.79 20.13
C LYS A 91 -5.18 7.13 20.23
N ASN A 92 -4.38 6.54 19.36
CA ASN A 92 -2.93 6.67 19.37
C ASN A 92 -2.40 7.78 18.44
N GLY A 93 -3.25 8.43 17.65
CA GLY A 93 -2.83 9.45 16.69
C GLY A 93 -1.95 8.92 15.55
N VAL A 94 -2.14 7.65 15.16
CA VAL A 94 -1.36 6.98 14.09
C VAL A 94 -2.24 6.79 12.86
N VAL A 95 -1.85 7.36 11.74
CA VAL A 95 -2.55 7.18 10.46
C VAL A 95 -2.16 5.86 9.83
N MET A 96 -3.13 5.02 9.50
CA MET A 96 -2.95 3.87 8.63
C MET A 96 -2.97 4.34 7.18
N GLY A 97 -1.90 4.09 6.44
CA GLY A 97 -1.79 4.43 5.02
C GLY A 97 -1.96 3.19 4.14
N LEU A 98 -3.09 3.10 3.44
CA LEU A 98 -3.32 2.02 2.48
C LEU A 98 -2.55 2.30 1.19
N GLU A 99 -1.62 1.42 0.87
CA GLU A 99 -0.78 1.51 -0.31
C GLU A 99 -1.42 0.82 -1.52
N ASN A 100 -1.23 1.40 -2.71
CA ASN A 100 -1.46 0.68 -3.96
C ASN A 100 -0.39 -0.42 -4.11
N HIS A 101 -0.78 -1.66 -3.86
CA HIS A 101 0.10 -2.83 -3.81
C HIS A 101 -0.64 -4.09 -4.29
N TRP A 102 0.06 -5.23 -4.36
CA TRP A 102 -0.54 -6.52 -4.70
C TRP A 102 -1.77 -6.86 -3.85
N GLY A 103 -2.66 -7.68 -4.36
CA GLY A 103 -3.96 -7.95 -3.77
C GLY A 103 -5.02 -6.96 -4.24
N LEU A 104 -5.90 -6.48 -3.36
CA LEU A 104 -6.95 -5.53 -3.77
C LEU A 104 -6.40 -4.12 -4.09
N GLY A 105 -5.16 -3.83 -3.75
CA GLY A 105 -4.52 -2.55 -4.05
C GLY A 105 -3.96 -2.41 -5.48
N LEU A 106 -4.21 -3.38 -6.38
CA LEU A 106 -3.69 -3.37 -7.77
C LEU A 106 -4.19 -2.21 -8.64
N THR A 107 -5.30 -1.57 -8.27
CA THR A 107 -5.86 -0.43 -9.01
C THR A 107 -6.21 0.72 -8.08
N ALA A 108 -6.11 1.95 -8.59
CA ALA A 108 -6.55 3.15 -7.89
C ALA A 108 -8.00 3.05 -7.43
N LYS A 109 -8.89 2.57 -8.32
CA LYS A 109 -10.31 2.34 -8.01
C LYS A 109 -10.52 1.44 -6.80
N SER A 110 -9.74 0.36 -6.68
CA SER A 110 -9.86 -0.59 -5.57
C SER A 110 -9.36 0.00 -4.25
N VAL A 111 -8.24 0.73 -4.27
CA VAL A 111 -7.73 1.43 -3.08
C VAL A 111 -8.73 2.48 -2.61
N LEU A 112 -9.21 3.33 -3.51
CA LEU A 112 -10.17 4.38 -3.19
C LEU A 112 -11.50 3.80 -2.71
N ARG A 113 -11.98 2.69 -3.28
CA ARG A 113 -13.17 1.97 -2.80
C ARG A 113 -13.08 1.62 -1.31
N ILE A 114 -11.93 1.12 -0.85
CA ILE A 114 -11.74 0.76 0.56
C ILE A 114 -11.71 2.01 1.44
N VAL A 115 -10.93 3.02 1.03
CA VAL A 115 -10.78 4.27 1.80
C VAL A 115 -12.11 5.02 1.89
N ASP A 116 -12.87 5.08 0.78
CA ASP A 116 -14.17 5.76 0.73
C ASP A 116 -15.26 5.00 1.53
N ALA A 117 -15.24 3.67 1.52
CA ALA A 117 -16.17 2.87 2.31
C ALA A 117 -15.98 3.06 3.82
N ILE A 118 -14.74 3.28 4.25
CA ILE A 118 -14.38 3.49 5.67
C ILE A 118 -14.56 4.96 6.08
N ASP A 119 -14.29 5.89 5.18
CA ASP A 119 -14.43 7.36 5.36
C ASP A 119 -13.89 7.85 6.72
N SER A 120 -12.64 7.55 7.00
CA SER A 120 -11.98 7.90 8.27
C SER A 120 -10.67 8.64 8.04
N PRO A 121 -10.37 9.72 8.82
CA PRO A 121 -9.07 10.38 8.76
C PRO A 121 -7.91 9.50 9.22
N TRP A 122 -8.20 8.35 9.83
CA TRP A 122 -7.20 7.40 10.32
C TRP A 122 -6.89 6.27 9.34
N LEU A 123 -7.60 6.22 8.18
CA LEU A 123 -7.23 5.41 7.02
C LEU A 123 -7.12 6.32 5.81
N GLN A 124 -5.90 6.48 5.28
CA GLN A 124 -5.59 7.37 4.17
C GLN A 124 -4.79 6.64 3.09
N VAL A 125 -4.46 7.32 1.99
CA VAL A 125 -3.78 6.74 0.84
C VAL A 125 -2.27 6.94 0.93
N ILE A 126 -1.49 5.86 0.82
CA ILE A 126 -0.08 5.93 0.39
C ILE A 126 -0.03 5.74 -1.12
N LEU A 127 0.60 6.67 -1.81
CA LEU A 127 0.81 6.64 -3.24
C LEU A 127 2.20 6.09 -3.55
N ASP A 128 2.29 4.83 -3.94
CA ASP A 128 3.52 4.24 -4.48
C ASP A 128 3.62 4.52 -5.99
N THR A 129 4.74 5.10 -6.42
CA THR A 129 4.93 5.55 -7.81
C THR A 129 5.25 4.42 -8.79
N GLY A 130 5.59 3.22 -8.30
CA GLY A 130 6.04 2.09 -9.10
C GLY A 130 5.10 0.88 -9.13
N ASN A 131 4.13 0.79 -8.22
CA ASN A 131 3.30 -0.42 -8.11
C ASN A 131 2.18 -0.54 -9.17
N PHE A 132 1.84 0.54 -9.87
CA PHE A 132 0.95 0.44 -11.03
C PHE A 132 1.72 0.07 -12.30
N LEU A 133 1.55 -1.14 -12.78
CA LEU A 133 2.22 -1.66 -13.99
C LEU A 133 1.47 -1.30 -15.28
N GLU A 134 0.19 -0.93 -15.20
CA GLU A 134 -0.65 -0.52 -16.33
C GLU A 134 -1.29 0.85 -16.06
N LYS A 135 -1.38 1.71 -17.10
CA LYS A 135 -1.98 3.05 -17.00
C LYS A 135 -1.51 3.82 -15.76
N ARG A 136 -0.21 3.72 -15.45
CA ARG A 136 0.38 4.21 -14.19
C ARG A 136 -0.01 5.64 -13.88
N TYR A 137 0.24 6.55 -14.78
CA TYR A 137 0.04 7.98 -14.50
C TYR A 137 -1.42 8.37 -14.34
N GLU A 138 -2.33 7.71 -15.07
CA GLU A 138 -3.77 7.89 -14.89
C GLU A 138 -4.23 7.44 -13.51
N GLN A 139 -3.73 6.30 -13.04
CA GLN A 139 -4.04 5.77 -11.72
C GLN A 139 -3.38 6.58 -10.59
N LEU A 140 -2.14 7.04 -10.79
CA LEU A 140 -1.49 7.95 -9.85
C LEU A 140 -2.27 9.27 -9.72
N GLU A 141 -2.72 9.85 -10.83
CA GLU A 141 -3.53 11.07 -10.84
C GLU A 141 -4.85 10.88 -10.08
N GLU A 142 -5.53 9.74 -10.27
CA GLU A 142 -6.78 9.41 -9.58
C GLU A 142 -6.59 9.35 -8.05
N MET A 143 -5.44 8.89 -7.57
CA MET A 143 -5.12 8.77 -6.14
C MET A 143 -4.48 10.03 -5.54
N ALA A 144 -3.86 10.88 -6.34
CA ALA A 144 -3.01 11.99 -5.87
C ALA A 144 -3.74 12.94 -4.92
N ALA A 145 -5.02 13.26 -5.20
CA ALA A 145 -5.83 14.14 -4.35
C ALA A 145 -6.10 13.57 -2.93
N ARG A 146 -5.89 12.28 -2.73
CA ARG A 146 -6.15 11.57 -1.47
C ARG A 146 -4.86 11.09 -0.78
N ALA A 147 -3.71 11.30 -1.42
CA ALA A 147 -2.43 10.86 -0.89
C ALA A 147 -1.99 11.72 0.30
N PHE A 148 -1.66 11.10 1.43
CA PHE A 148 -1.02 11.77 2.55
C PHE A 148 0.47 11.45 2.65
N PHE A 149 0.92 10.38 1.98
CA PHE A 149 2.29 9.90 1.93
C PHE A 149 2.61 9.37 0.54
N VAL A 150 3.82 9.61 0.04
CA VAL A 150 4.29 9.12 -1.26
C VAL A 150 5.52 8.24 -1.08
N GLN A 151 5.51 7.06 -1.71
CA GLN A 151 6.70 6.22 -1.87
C GLN A 151 7.26 6.42 -3.28
N ALA A 152 8.45 7.02 -3.34
CA ALA A 152 9.14 7.31 -4.60
C ALA A 152 10.09 6.16 -4.95
N LYS A 153 9.62 5.27 -5.82
CA LYS A 153 10.32 4.04 -6.19
C LYS A 153 11.41 4.28 -7.23
N THR A 154 12.58 3.67 -7.07
CA THR A 154 13.72 3.78 -8.01
C THR A 154 14.38 2.43 -8.25
N TYR A 155 14.99 2.27 -9.45
CA TYR A 155 15.51 1.01 -9.93
C TYR A 155 16.94 1.11 -10.49
N TYR A 156 17.82 1.91 -9.89
CA TYR A 156 19.20 2.02 -10.35
C TYR A 156 19.90 0.65 -10.39
N GLY A 157 20.49 0.32 -11.55
CA GLY A 157 21.11 -0.98 -11.81
C GLY A 157 20.12 -2.07 -12.27
N GLY A 158 18.90 -1.68 -12.62
CA GLY A 158 17.80 -2.58 -13.03
C GLY A 158 16.96 -3.09 -11.87
N GLY A 159 15.79 -3.61 -12.17
CA GLY A 159 14.88 -4.28 -11.22
C GLY A 159 15.03 -5.80 -11.24
N GLN A 160 14.69 -6.46 -10.16
CA GLN A 160 14.76 -7.93 -10.09
C GLN A 160 13.71 -8.61 -10.98
N TRP A 161 12.47 -8.13 -10.99
CA TRP A 161 11.37 -8.69 -11.78
C TRP A 161 10.93 -7.80 -12.91
N TYR A 162 10.96 -6.50 -12.69
CA TYR A 162 10.68 -5.48 -13.70
C TYR A 162 11.43 -4.19 -13.36
N GLU A 163 11.62 -3.36 -14.35
CA GLU A 163 12.19 -2.03 -14.22
C GLU A 163 11.22 -1.04 -14.84
N LEU A 164 11.01 0.07 -14.16
CA LEU A 164 10.10 1.11 -14.61
C LEU A 164 10.88 2.41 -14.78
N ASP A 165 10.76 2.99 -15.97
CA ASP A 165 11.14 4.37 -16.19
C ASP A 165 10.04 5.27 -15.61
N ILE A 166 10.34 5.92 -14.48
CA ILE A 166 9.39 6.74 -13.74
C ILE A 166 9.69 8.22 -14.00
N ASP A 167 8.77 8.92 -14.67
CA ASP A 167 8.85 10.35 -14.95
C ASP A 167 8.55 11.17 -13.68
N TYR A 168 9.55 11.38 -12.84
CA TYR A 168 9.43 12.18 -11.61
C TYR A 168 9.08 13.64 -11.86
N PRO A 169 9.56 14.34 -12.91
CA PRO A 169 9.07 15.65 -13.29
C PRO A 169 7.54 15.70 -13.51
N ARG A 170 6.97 14.66 -14.12
CA ARG A 170 5.51 14.51 -14.28
C ARG A 170 4.80 14.30 -12.95
N ILE A 171 5.33 13.40 -12.11
CA ILE A 171 4.78 13.13 -10.77
C ILE A 171 4.83 14.39 -9.90
N ALA A 172 5.94 15.13 -9.91
CA ALA A 172 6.07 16.37 -9.17
C ALA A 172 5.02 17.42 -9.59
N LYS A 173 4.75 17.58 -10.89
CA LYS A 173 3.69 18.45 -11.39
C LYS A 173 2.30 18.00 -10.93
N MET A 174 2.04 16.70 -10.94
CA MET A 174 0.80 16.10 -10.47
C MET A 174 0.59 16.39 -8.99
N LEU A 175 1.57 16.08 -8.15
CA LEU A 175 1.50 16.34 -6.70
C LEU A 175 1.30 17.83 -6.39
N HIS A 176 2.01 18.71 -7.13
CA HIS A 176 1.83 20.15 -7.00
C HIS A 176 0.42 20.62 -7.41
N ALA A 177 -0.16 20.06 -8.47
CA ALA A 177 -1.52 20.38 -8.91
C ALA A 177 -2.59 20.02 -7.87
N HIS A 178 -2.31 19.01 -7.05
CA HIS A 178 -3.18 18.57 -5.94
C HIS A 178 -2.79 19.18 -4.57
N ASP A 179 -1.94 20.21 -4.55
CA ASP A 179 -1.50 20.91 -3.33
C ASP A 179 -0.93 19.93 -2.27
N TYR A 180 -0.13 18.96 -2.71
CA TYR A 180 0.43 17.93 -1.83
C TYR A 180 1.51 18.50 -0.91
N HIS A 181 1.35 18.29 0.40
CA HIS A 181 2.27 18.76 1.45
C HIS A 181 2.76 17.63 2.39
N GLY A 182 2.55 16.37 2.00
CA GLY A 182 2.94 15.19 2.78
C GLY A 182 4.42 14.82 2.66
N TRP A 183 4.77 13.68 3.20
CA TRP A 183 6.11 13.09 3.09
C TRP A 183 6.32 12.38 1.77
N ILE A 184 7.53 12.49 1.21
CA ILE A 184 7.99 11.68 0.10
C ILE A 184 9.15 10.84 0.61
N SER A 185 8.99 9.53 0.62
CA SER A 185 10.01 8.55 1.00
C SER A 185 10.61 7.89 -0.23
N LEU A 186 11.93 7.88 -0.35
CA LEU A 186 12.59 7.08 -1.37
C LEU A 186 12.41 5.59 -1.06
N GLU A 187 12.01 4.81 -2.06
CA GLU A 187 12.02 3.35 -2.04
C GLU A 187 12.92 2.82 -3.16
N PHE A 188 14.06 2.27 -2.76
CA PHE A 188 15.04 1.75 -3.69
C PHE A 188 14.87 0.24 -3.87
N GLU A 189 14.49 -0.18 -5.08
CA GLU A 189 14.36 -1.59 -5.49
C GLU A 189 15.36 -1.99 -6.59
N GLY A 190 16.39 -1.17 -6.81
CA GLY A 190 17.41 -1.42 -7.81
C GLY A 190 18.46 -2.44 -7.38
N MET A 191 19.24 -2.92 -8.35
CA MET A 191 20.31 -3.90 -8.16
C MET A 191 21.69 -3.27 -7.96
N GLU A 192 21.85 -1.95 -8.14
CA GLU A 192 23.10 -1.22 -7.85
C GLU A 192 23.35 -1.17 -6.32
N ASP A 193 24.60 -1.00 -5.91
CA ASP A 193 24.92 -0.77 -4.49
C ASP A 193 24.16 0.47 -3.99
N TYR A 194 23.32 0.29 -2.96
CA TYR A 194 22.46 1.35 -2.42
C TYR A 194 23.25 2.57 -1.95
N ARG A 195 24.51 2.40 -1.52
CA ARG A 195 25.38 3.50 -1.09
C ARG A 195 25.75 4.46 -2.21
N THR A 196 25.74 3.99 -3.45
CA THR A 196 26.01 4.78 -4.65
C THR A 196 24.73 5.15 -5.40
N ALA A 197 23.69 4.35 -5.31
CA ALA A 197 22.40 4.55 -5.97
C ALA A 197 21.51 5.60 -5.28
N ILE A 198 21.36 5.51 -3.96
CA ILE A 198 20.47 6.41 -3.21
C ILE A 198 20.88 7.90 -3.30
N PRO A 199 22.16 8.28 -3.32
CA PRO A 199 22.55 9.69 -3.47
C PRO A 199 22.32 10.30 -4.87
N LYS A 200 21.97 9.47 -5.89
CA LYS A 200 21.72 9.96 -7.27
C LYS A 200 20.35 10.60 -7.40
#